data_87be3460888e7ee4685683804fee545a
#
_entry.id   87be3460888e7ee4685683804fee545a
#
_cell.length_a   1.000
_cell.length_b   1.000
_cell.length_c   1.000
_cell.angle_alpha   90.00
_cell.angle_beta   90.00
_cell.angle_gamma   90.00
#
_symmetry.space_group_name_H-M   'P 1'
#
loop_
_entity.id
_entity.type
_entity.pdbx_description
1 polymer ?
#
loop_
_entity_poly.entity_id
_entity_poly.type
_entity_poly.pdbx_seq_one_letter_code
_entity_poly.pdbx_strand_id
1 'polypeptide(L)'
;MKRKTVFTVFGLLIVLSMLLSACAKAEVPAVPATEAPATEAPAVEAPAVSAKDTFIFGRGADSVQLDPALVTDGESFRVTGQVLDSLYKFDQGTTNPVPGLAECTANADATVWSCKLREGVKFHDGTDFNADAVIFNFERWRFTSNPYHYPSQVFEYYEAMWGGFDDASIITEVKKIDDHNVEFVLSTPMAPFLANLAMDMFAISSPAAIEKAGEAYGTPTGGCVGTGPYKFVSWEEGTEIKLVANEDYWGEKPKVKNVIVRVIPDDSARFLALRAGDIDALEQAVVEDLASAEADPALQILTRPGLNTSYLAFNFKIKEFQDVKVREAVAHAIDIEGLISNFFGKYGTVAKTLLPPGMLGFNDKIDYWKYDPELSKSLLADAGFPNGLSEVTVAEDVKDADGNVVYTAGQVIPLRLYYMPVTRFYFPAAKEVGEGIAANLTAAGFNVELYLEGDWPTYLGARRNGLLMGLYLLGWGGDNGDPDNFTGYFFNSAAEPIKREGWYQNAKLAALVQEAVTLPDPAARAKLYAEADQLMHDDVMRIWLGHNNTPLILSAKVLGYVPQPVGAENFEYVSFGN
;
A
#
# COMPACT_ATOMS: atom_id res chain seq x y z
N MET A 1 -1.04 -16.93 57.83
CA MET A 1 0.43 -16.94 57.78
C MET A 1 1.09 -18.31 57.50
N LYS A 2 0.45 -19.29 56.85
CA LYS A 2 1.05 -20.64 56.60
C LYS A 2 1.24 -21.01 55.11
N ARG A 3 0.97 -20.11 54.18
CA ARG A 3 1.12 -20.40 52.73
C ARG A 3 2.36 -19.77 52.05
N LYS A 4 2.97 -18.77 52.64
CA LYS A 4 4.19 -18.11 52.11
C LYS A 4 5.51 -18.85 52.42
N THR A 5 5.55 -19.66 53.50
CA THR A 5 6.77 -20.37 53.91
C THR A 5 7.06 -21.64 53.09
N VAL A 6 6.05 -22.25 52.47
CA VAL A 6 6.20 -23.45 51.63
C VAL A 6 6.83 -23.14 50.27
N PHE A 7 6.53 -21.98 49.69
CA PHE A 7 7.11 -21.58 48.40
C PHE A 7 8.57 -21.14 48.48
N THR A 8 9.01 -20.64 49.64
CA THR A 8 10.39 -20.21 49.83
C THR A 8 11.35 -21.41 50.05
N VAL A 9 10.86 -22.51 50.63
CA VAL A 9 11.65 -23.74 50.83
C VAL A 9 11.77 -24.54 49.51
N PHE A 10 10.75 -24.52 48.65
CA PHE A 10 10.81 -25.19 47.35
C PHE A 10 11.72 -24.45 46.37
N GLY A 11 11.79 -23.12 46.42
CA GLY A 11 12.69 -22.31 45.60
C GLY A 11 14.18 -22.50 45.92
N LEU A 12 14.52 -22.71 47.22
CA LEU A 12 15.89 -22.95 47.63
C LEU A 12 16.43 -24.35 47.28
N LEU A 13 15.56 -25.36 47.22
CA LEU A 13 15.93 -26.74 46.84
C LEU A 13 16.23 -26.90 45.36
N ILE A 14 15.58 -26.10 44.48
CA ILE A 14 15.84 -26.11 43.03
C ILE A 14 17.16 -25.41 42.68
N VAL A 15 17.56 -24.38 43.41
CA VAL A 15 18.82 -23.68 43.16
C VAL A 15 20.03 -24.51 43.67
N LEU A 16 19.85 -25.35 44.69
CA LEU A 16 20.94 -26.18 45.24
C LEU A 16 21.20 -27.43 44.37
N SER A 17 20.24 -27.88 43.56
CA SER A 17 20.40 -29.03 42.65
C SER A 17 21.14 -28.70 41.35
N MET A 18 21.28 -27.40 41.00
CA MET A 18 21.99 -26.96 39.78
C MET A 18 23.47 -26.65 40.01
N LEU A 19 23.97 -26.65 41.25
CA LEU A 19 25.36 -26.34 41.57
C LEU A 19 26.28 -27.56 41.77
N LEU A 20 25.79 -28.79 41.58
CA LEU A 20 26.55 -30.02 41.87
C LEU A 20 26.93 -30.85 40.62
N SER A 21 26.78 -30.30 39.39
CA SER A 21 27.09 -31.03 38.16
C SER A 21 28.32 -30.53 37.37
N ALA A 22 29.21 -29.79 38.00
CA ALA A 22 30.41 -29.31 37.33
C ALA A 22 31.65 -29.74 38.13
N CYS A 23 32.17 -30.95 37.91
CA CYS A 23 33.57 -31.36 37.99
C CYS A 23 33.68 -32.89 37.98
N ALA A 24 33.82 -33.51 36.80
CA ALA A 24 34.45 -34.82 36.66
C ALA A 24 35.31 -34.80 35.37
N LYS A 25 36.64 -34.68 35.56
CA LYS A 25 37.63 -34.96 34.50
C LYS A 25 37.67 -36.47 34.30
N ALA A 26 37.40 -36.94 33.09
CA ALA A 26 37.70 -38.32 32.69
C ALA A 26 39.08 -38.35 32.01
N GLU A 27 40.02 -39.11 32.57
CA GLU A 27 41.27 -39.49 31.93
C GLU A 27 41.01 -40.56 30.86
N VAL A 28 41.53 -40.36 29.68
CA VAL A 28 41.53 -41.34 28.55
C VAL A 28 42.88 -42.04 28.53
N PRO A 29 42.96 -43.38 28.55
CA PRO A 29 44.23 -44.10 28.42
C PRO A 29 44.78 -44.00 27.00
N ALA A 30 46.11 -43.78 26.89
CA ALA A 30 46.84 -43.76 25.64
C ALA A 30 46.99 -45.18 25.07
N VAL A 31 46.68 -45.33 23.75
CA VAL A 31 46.93 -46.51 22.95
C VAL A 31 48.10 -46.20 22.00
N PRO A 32 49.07 -47.10 21.80
CA PRO A 32 50.28 -46.82 21.01
C PRO A 32 49.96 -46.76 19.49
N ALA A 33 50.63 -45.84 18.81
CA ALA A 33 50.53 -45.63 17.38
C ALA A 33 51.20 -46.79 16.60
N THR A 34 50.42 -47.39 15.68
CA THR A 34 50.98 -48.26 14.61
C THR A 34 50.87 -47.50 13.32
N GLU A 35 51.98 -47.19 12.67
CA GLU A 35 52.04 -46.62 11.34
C GLU A 35 51.48 -47.60 10.31
N ALA A 36 50.52 -47.17 9.51
CA ALA A 36 50.06 -47.85 8.31
C ALA A 36 50.26 -46.93 7.08
N PRO A 37 50.55 -47.47 5.89
CA PRO A 37 51.01 -46.68 4.75
C PRO A 37 49.92 -45.78 4.18
N ALA A 38 50.33 -44.58 3.75
CA ALA A 38 49.49 -43.58 3.09
C ALA A 38 48.96 -44.11 1.76
N THR A 39 47.67 -44.37 1.69
CA THR A 39 46.91 -44.50 0.44
C THR A 39 46.24 -43.13 0.18
N GLU A 40 46.63 -42.47 -0.91
CA GLU A 40 45.96 -41.27 -1.41
C GLU A 40 44.47 -41.59 -1.60
N ALA A 41 43.61 -40.96 -0.79
CA ALA A 41 42.19 -40.96 -1.02
C ALA A 41 41.87 -40.08 -2.24
N PRO A 42 40.95 -40.51 -3.12
CA PRO A 42 40.50 -39.67 -4.24
C PRO A 42 39.91 -38.39 -3.67
N ALA A 43 40.29 -37.24 -4.30
CA ALA A 43 39.71 -35.94 -3.98
C ALA A 43 38.18 -36.04 -4.10
N VAL A 44 37.47 -35.96 -2.95
CA VAL A 44 36.03 -35.76 -2.94
C VAL A 44 35.82 -34.35 -3.43
N GLU A 45 35.33 -34.18 -4.67
CA GLU A 45 34.79 -32.93 -5.15
C GLU A 45 33.77 -32.45 -4.10
N ALA A 46 34.02 -31.26 -3.54
CA ALA A 46 33.04 -30.61 -2.69
C ALA A 46 31.70 -30.54 -3.48
N PRO A 47 30.57 -30.97 -2.90
CA PRO A 47 29.31 -30.88 -3.60
C PRO A 47 29.14 -29.43 -4.06
N ALA A 48 28.87 -29.25 -5.35
CA ALA A 48 28.52 -27.94 -5.91
C ALA A 48 27.40 -27.36 -5.02
N VAL A 49 27.66 -26.20 -4.40
CA VAL A 49 26.68 -25.51 -3.61
C VAL A 49 25.52 -25.25 -4.57
N SER A 50 24.39 -25.94 -4.39
CA SER A 50 23.21 -25.73 -5.22
C SER A 50 22.80 -24.28 -5.02
N ALA A 51 22.63 -23.54 -6.11
CA ALA A 51 22.13 -22.17 -6.06
C ALA A 51 20.83 -22.16 -5.24
N LYS A 52 20.69 -21.18 -4.35
CA LYS A 52 19.46 -21.01 -3.54
C LYS A 52 18.27 -20.88 -4.51
N ASP A 53 17.27 -21.74 -4.36
CA ASP A 53 16.09 -21.83 -5.24
C ASP A 53 14.81 -21.24 -4.63
N THR A 54 14.93 -20.67 -3.44
CA THR A 54 13.81 -20.10 -2.67
C THR A 54 14.13 -18.66 -2.30
N PHE A 55 13.26 -17.75 -2.70
CA PHE A 55 13.28 -16.33 -2.30
C PHE A 55 12.29 -16.11 -1.17
N ILE A 56 12.74 -15.51 -0.07
CA ILE A 56 11.93 -15.26 1.13
C ILE A 56 11.83 -13.75 1.35
N PHE A 57 10.62 -13.21 1.16
CA PHE A 57 10.32 -11.80 1.40
C PHE A 57 9.66 -11.63 2.76
N GLY A 58 10.25 -10.80 3.64
CA GLY A 58 9.71 -10.43 4.95
C GLY A 58 8.83 -9.18 4.87
N ARG A 59 7.63 -9.26 5.42
CA ARG A 59 6.65 -8.16 5.47
C ARG A 59 6.07 -7.95 6.86
N GLY A 60 5.51 -6.74 7.12
CA GLY A 60 5.02 -6.36 8.44
C GLY A 60 3.60 -6.85 8.76
N ALA A 61 2.78 -7.14 7.75
CA ALA A 61 1.41 -7.59 7.93
C ALA A 61 1.06 -8.71 6.96
N ASP A 62 -0.01 -9.46 7.26
CA ASP A 62 -0.53 -10.49 6.37
C ASP A 62 -1.42 -9.91 5.27
N SER A 63 -1.68 -10.67 4.22
CA SER A 63 -2.69 -10.36 3.21
C SER A 63 -4.08 -10.35 3.85
N VAL A 64 -4.94 -9.47 3.36
CA VAL A 64 -6.37 -9.45 3.75
C VAL A 64 -7.11 -10.55 3.01
N GLN A 65 -6.84 -10.67 1.70
CA GLN A 65 -7.44 -11.63 0.79
C GLN A 65 -6.60 -11.74 -0.48
N LEU A 66 -6.77 -12.82 -1.26
CA LEU A 66 -6.07 -13.06 -2.53
C LEU A 66 -7.02 -13.03 -3.76
N ASP A 67 -8.20 -12.47 -3.62
CA ASP A 67 -9.00 -11.97 -4.75
C ASP A 67 -8.65 -10.49 -4.96
N PRO A 68 -7.90 -10.13 -6.02
CA PRO A 68 -7.35 -8.78 -6.16
C PRO A 68 -8.45 -7.72 -6.32
N ALA A 69 -9.61 -8.09 -6.84
CA ALA A 69 -10.74 -7.16 -7.02
C ALA A 69 -11.38 -6.70 -5.68
N LEU A 70 -11.11 -7.41 -4.59
CA LEU A 70 -11.73 -7.17 -3.28
C LEU A 70 -10.78 -6.52 -2.25
N VAL A 71 -9.54 -6.24 -2.63
CA VAL A 71 -8.52 -5.71 -1.72
C VAL A 71 -8.04 -4.34 -2.16
N THR A 72 -7.51 -3.59 -1.20
CA THR A 72 -6.99 -2.22 -1.41
C THR A 72 -5.62 -2.04 -0.77
N ASP A 73 -4.95 -3.13 -0.40
CA ASP A 73 -3.71 -3.10 0.37
C ASP A 73 -2.54 -3.75 -0.37
N GLY A 74 -1.35 -3.17 -0.21
CA GLY A 74 -0.14 -3.63 -0.88
C GLY A 74 0.34 -5.01 -0.42
N GLU A 75 -0.03 -5.47 0.79
CA GLU A 75 0.37 -6.78 1.28
C GLU A 75 -0.37 -7.90 0.53
N SER A 76 -1.64 -7.66 0.16
CA SER A 76 -2.40 -8.56 -0.70
C SER A 76 -1.90 -8.50 -2.14
N PHE A 77 -1.70 -7.32 -2.72
CA PHE A 77 -1.21 -7.16 -4.10
C PHE A 77 0.17 -7.76 -4.33
N ARG A 78 1.06 -7.71 -3.35
CA ARG A 78 2.38 -8.36 -3.42
C ARG A 78 2.30 -9.84 -3.75
N VAL A 79 1.27 -10.53 -3.27
CA VAL A 79 1.04 -11.95 -3.54
C VAL A 79 0.24 -12.15 -4.82
N THR A 80 -0.86 -11.42 -4.99
CA THR A 80 -1.73 -11.59 -6.16
C THR A 80 -1.03 -11.24 -7.46
N GLY A 81 -0.17 -10.21 -7.47
CA GLY A 81 0.65 -9.83 -8.62
C GLY A 81 1.70 -10.88 -9.05
N GLN A 82 2.01 -11.89 -8.20
CA GLN A 82 2.84 -13.04 -8.60
C GLN A 82 2.00 -14.16 -9.22
N VAL A 83 0.70 -14.24 -8.89
CA VAL A 83 -0.18 -15.36 -9.25
C VAL A 83 -1.07 -15.03 -10.44
N LEU A 84 -1.45 -13.77 -10.58
CA LEU A 84 -2.36 -13.32 -11.63
C LEU A 84 -1.66 -12.33 -12.57
N ASP A 85 -2.12 -12.26 -13.81
CA ASP A 85 -1.75 -11.22 -14.77
C ASP A 85 -2.96 -10.37 -15.12
N SER A 86 -2.70 -9.09 -15.39
CA SER A 86 -3.68 -8.13 -15.92
C SER A 86 -3.63 -8.08 -17.46
N LEU A 87 -4.63 -7.46 -18.08
CA LEU A 87 -4.64 -7.26 -19.55
C LEU A 87 -3.46 -6.39 -20.00
N TYR A 88 -3.11 -5.37 -19.22
CA TYR A 88 -1.87 -4.60 -19.32
C TYR A 88 -1.04 -4.81 -18.06
N LYS A 89 0.23 -4.45 -18.09
CA LYS A 89 1.12 -4.42 -16.92
C LYS A 89 2.01 -3.18 -17.01
N PHE A 90 2.64 -2.80 -15.90
CA PHE A 90 3.63 -1.73 -15.94
C PHE A 90 4.99 -2.27 -16.40
N ASP A 91 5.67 -1.52 -17.26
CA ASP A 91 7.05 -1.81 -17.62
C ASP A 91 7.95 -1.73 -16.39
N GLN A 92 8.93 -2.61 -16.33
CA GLN A 92 9.74 -2.82 -15.12
C GLN A 92 10.42 -1.53 -14.64
N GLY A 93 10.18 -1.15 -13.38
CA GLY A 93 10.71 0.06 -12.76
C GLY A 93 10.04 1.36 -13.21
N THR A 94 8.95 1.30 -13.96
CA THR A 94 8.22 2.47 -14.46
C THR A 94 6.71 2.39 -14.18
N THR A 95 5.98 3.43 -14.58
CA THR A 95 4.51 3.46 -14.59
C THR A 95 3.92 3.39 -16.01
N ASN A 96 4.74 3.07 -17.01
CA ASN A 96 4.28 2.98 -18.39
C ASN A 96 3.48 1.69 -18.59
N PRO A 97 2.20 1.76 -19.00
CA PRO A 97 1.42 0.57 -19.31
C PRO A 97 1.94 -0.08 -20.59
N VAL A 98 2.25 -1.36 -20.52
CA VAL A 98 2.66 -2.20 -21.67
C VAL A 98 1.74 -3.43 -21.77
N PRO A 99 1.60 -4.04 -22.96
CA PRO A 99 0.76 -5.22 -23.15
C PRO A 99 1.14 -6.37 -22.19
N GLY A 100 0.15 -6.84 -21.42
CA GLY A 100 0.19 -8.06 -20.63
C GLY A 100 -0.51 -9.21 -21.36
N LEU A 101 -1.72 -9.55 -20.91
CA LEU A 101 -2.57 -10.56 -21.55
C LEU A 101 -3.29 -10.06 -22.82
N ALA A 102 -3.25 -8.74 -23.10
CA ALA A 102 -3.88 -8.16 -24.28
C ALA A 102 -3.06 -7.02 -24.90
N GLU A 103 -3.29 -6.74 -26.18
CA GLU A 103 -2.87 -5.53 -26.87
C GLU A 103 -4.13 -4.79 -27.37
N CYS A 104 -4.35 -3.55 -26.91
CA CYS A 104 -5.56 -2.79 -27.16
C CYS A 104 -5.29 -1.54 -28.00
N THR A 105 -6.24 -1.18 -28.85
CA THR A 105 -6.24 0.03 -29.65
C THR A 105 -7.58 0.75 -29.52
N ALA A 106 -7.54 2.08 -29.35
CA ALA A 106 -8.73 2.90 -29.26
C ALA A 106 -9.26 3.27 -30.65
N ASN A 107 -10.59 3.46 -30.75
CA ASN A 107 -11.19 4.21 -31.87
C ASN A 107 -10.83 5.71 -31.75
N ALA A 108 -11.30 6.52 -32.73
CA ALA A 108 -10.90 7.93 -32.86
C ALA A 108 -11.27 8.81 -31.65
N ASP A 109 -12.36 8.51 -30.96
CA ASP A 109 -12.86 9.23 -29.79
C ASP A 109 -12.57 8.53 -28.45
N ALA A 110 -11.80 7.45 -28.45
CA ALA A 110 -11.40 6.66 -27.29
C ALA A 110 -12.58 6.13 -26.44
N THR A 111 -13.74 5.92 -27.07
CA THR A 111 -14.93 5.33 -26.44
C THR A 111 -15.07 3.83 -26.71
N VAL A 112 -14.33 3.29 -27.69
CA VAL A 112 -14.24 1.85 -27.96
C VAL A 112 -12.79 1.43 -28.03
N TRP A 113 -12.44 0.41 -27.24
CA TRP A 113 -11.10 -0.18 -27.20
C TRP A 113 -11.17 -1.62 -27.70
N SER A 114 -10.59 -1.88 -28.87
CA SER A 114 -10.47 -3.23 -29.42
C SER A 114 -9.20 -3.88 -28.88
N CYS A 115 -9.35 -4.98 -28.17
CA CYS A 115 -8.27 -5.69 -27.47
C CYS A 115 -8.08 -7.08 -28.08
N LYS A 116 -6.90 -7.35 -28.61
CA LYS A 116 -6.46 -8.68 -29.04
C LYS A 116 -5.82 -9.40 -27.85
N LEU A 117 -6.39 -10.53 -27.46
CA LEU A 117 -5.91 -11.35 -26.36
C LEU A 117 -4.74 -12.24 -26.78
N ARG A 118 -3.83 -12.53 -25.85
CA ARG A 118 -2.71 -13.44 -26.05
C ARG A 118 -3.22 -14.86 -26.22
N GLU A 119 -2.80 -15.54 -27.28
CA GLU A 119 -3.21 -16.90 -27.59
C GLU A 119 -2.35 -17.93 -26.84
N GLY A 120 -2.92 -19.08 -26.51
CA GLY A 120 -2.20 -20.23 -25.91
C GLY A 120 -1.88 -20.09 -24.41
N VAL A 121 -2.34 -19.02 -23.76
CA VAL A 121 -2.17 -18.85 -22.31
C VAL A 121 -3.18 -19.75 -21.57
N LYS A 122 -2.70 -20.37 -20.49
CA LYS A 122 -3.52 -21.20 -19.59
C LYS A 122 -3.47 -20.67 -18.16
N PHE A 123 -4.60 -20.75 -17.50
CA PHE A 123 -4.65 -20.61 -16.05
C PHE A 123 -3.91 -21.77 -15.35
N HIS A 124 -3.53 -21.54 -14.10
CA HIS A 124 -2.81 -22.54 -13.29
C HIS A 124 -3.59 -23.85 -13.08
N ASP A 125 -4.91 -23.80 -13.20
CA ASP A 125 -5.81 -24.98 -13.15
C ASP A 125 -5.92 -25.74 -14.48
N GLY A 126 -5.24 -25.24 -15.53
CA GLY A 126 -5.19 -25.84 -16.87
C GLY A 126 -6.29 -25.38 -17.83
N THR A 127 -7.23 -24.55 -17.39
CA THR A 127 -8.25 -23.96 -18.26
C THR A 127 -7.64 -22.87 -19.17
N ASP A 128 -8.28 -22.60 -20.30
CA ASP A 128 -7.76 -21.65 -21.29
C ASP A 128 -8.12 -20.21 -20.90
N PHE A 129 -7.16 -19.29 -21.03
CA PHE A 129 -7.42 -17.86 -21.04
C PHE A 129 -7.96 -17.44 -22.41
N ASN A 130 -9.13 -16.83 -22.42
CA ASN A 130 -9.83 -16.39 -23.64
C ASN A 130 -10.78 -15.21 -23.35
N ALA A 131 -11.56 -14.80 -24.36
CA ALA A 131 -12.53 -13.72 -24.26
C ALA A 131 -13.60 -13.97 -23.17
N ASP A 132 -14.05 -15.20 -23.01
CA ASP A 132 -15.06 -15.54 -22.00
C ASP A 132 -14.51 -15.32 -20.58
N ALA A 133 -13.23 -15.60 -20.34
CA ALA A 133 -12.59 -15.34 -19.04
C ALA A 133 -12.48 -13.84 -18.75
N VAL A 134 -12.16 -13.02 -19.74
CA VAL A 134 -12.13 -11.56 -19.58
C VAL A 134 -13.53 -11.04 -19.26
N ILE A 135 -14.53 -11.42 -20.03
CA ILE A 135 -15.92 -11.00 -19.83
C ILE A 135 -16.43 -11.42 -18.45
N PHE A 136 -16.17 -12.69 -18.04
CA PHE A 136 -16.57 -13.18 -16.74
C PHE A 136 -16.06 -12.30 -15.58
N ASN A 137 -14.77 -11.91 -15.63
CA ASN A 137 -14.18 -11.09 -14.56
C ASN A 137 -14.79 -9.68 -14.55
N PHE A 138 -14.89 -9.01 -15.71
CA PHE A 138 -15.45 -7.67 -15.78
C PHE A 138 -16.95 -7.64 -15.46
N GLU A 139 -17.75 -8.62 -15.89
CA GLU A 139 -19.17 -8.71 -15.52
C GLU A 139 -19.36 -8.99 -14.04
N ARG A 140 -18.50 -9.83 -13.43
CA ARG A 140 -18.50 -10.07 -12.00
C ARG A 140 -18.22 -8.79 -11.21
N TRP A 141 -17.27 -7.98 -11.66
CA TRP A 141 -16.93 -6.73 -10.99
C TRP A 141 -18.00 -5.65 -11.19
N ARG A 142 -18.59 -5.60 -12.36
CA ARG A 142 -19.51 -4.55 -12.80
C ARG A 142 -20.93 -4.73 -12.30
N PHE A 143 -21.49 -5.94 -12.41
CA PHE A 143 -22.90 -6.17 -12.14
C PHE A 143 -23.16 -6.66 -10.73
N THR A 144 -23.89 -5.85 -9.94
CA THR A 144 -24.31 -6.22 -8.57
C THR A 144 -25.25 -7.44 -8.55
N SER A 145 -25.90 -7.76 -9.68
CA SER A 145 -26.74 -8.94 -9.86
C SER A 145 -25.98 -10.20 -10.28
N ASN A 146 -24.65 -10.10 -10.54
CA ASN A 146 -23.85 -11.27 -10.91
C ASN A 146 -23.76 -12.24 -9.73
N PRO A 147 -23.95 -13.57 -9.94
CA PRO A 147 -23.95 -14.57 -8.86
C PRO A 147 -22.61 -14.66 -8.10
N TYR A 148 -21.53 -14.12 -8.65
CA TYR A 148 -20.19 -14.06 -8.03
C TYR A 148 -19.82 -12.65 -7.56
N HIS A 149 -20.76 -11.69 -7.59
CA HIS A 149 -20.68 -10.39 -6.94
C HIS A 149 -21.44 -10.46 -5.62
N TYR A 150 -20.79 -10.99 -4.60
CA TYR A 150 -21.46 -11.25 -3.32
C TYR A 150 -21.72 -9.93 -2.58
N PRO A 151 -22.92 -9.74 -1.97
CA PRO A 151 -23.27 -8.49 -1.26
C PRO A 151 -22.39 -8.18 -0.05
N SER A 152 -21.69 -9.19 0.50
CA SER A 152 -20.72 -9.05 1.59
C SER A 152 -19.36 -8.52 1.12
N GLN A 153 -19.12 -8.48 -0.18
CA GLN A 153 -17.86 -8.11 -0.80
C GLN A 153 -17.92 -6.68 -1.36
N VAL A 154 -16.81 -5.94 -1.24
CA VAL A 154 -16.72 -4.56 -1.68
C VAL A 154 -15.68 -4.48 -2.80
N PHE A 155 -16.14 -4.16 -4.01
CA PHE A 155 -15.28 -3.94 -5.19
C PHE A 155 -14.87 -2.46 -5.27
N GLU A 156 -14.21 -1.95 -4.24
CA GLU A 156 -13.94 -0.51 -4.03
C GLU A 156 -13.20 0.12 -5.21
N TYR A 157 -12.18 -0.56 -5.76
CA TYR A 157 -11.45 -0.03 -6.91
C TYR A 157 -12.27 -0.04 -8.21
N TYR A 158 -13.13 -1.04 -8.41
CA TYR A 158 -14.00 -1.02 -9.58
C TYR A 158 -14.95 0.19 -9.53
N GLU A 159 -15.61 0.39 -8.39
CA GLU A 159 -16.47 1.54 -8.17
C GLU A 159 -15.74 2.87 -8.42
N ALA A 160 -14.56 3.02 -7.83
CA ALA A 160 -13.80 4.26 -7.88
C ALA A 160 -13.22 4.56 -9.27
N MET A 161 -12.66 3.56 -9.96
CA MET A 161 -11.92 3.77 -11.22
C MET A 161 -12.79 3.69 -12.46
N TRP A 162 -13.96 3.01 -12.37
CA TRP A 162 -14.89 2.86 -13.49
C TRP A 162 -16.24 3.58 -13.27
N GLY A 163 -16.33 4.46 -12.26
CA GLY A 163 -17.46 5.38 -12.04
C GLY A 163 -18.67 4.77 -11.34
N GLY A 164 -18.62 3.52 -10.92
CA GLY A 164 -19.72 2.84 -10.22
C GLY A 164 -20.04 1.46 -10.80
N PHE A 165 -21.14 0.89 -10.31
CA PHE A 165 -21.65 -0.43 -10.72
C PHE A 165 -22.85 -0.29 -11.66
N ASP A 166 -23.20 -1.38 -12.32
CA ASP A 166 -24.36 -1.49 -13.20
C ASP A 166 -24.39 -0.36 -14.25
N ASP A 167 -25.46 0.41 -14.32
CA ASP A 167 -25.62 1.52 -15.27
C ASP A 167 -24.76 2.76 -14.95
N ALA A 168 -24.19 2.84 -13.74
CA ALA A 168 -23.27 3.93 -13.39
C ALA A 168 -21.85 3.70 -13.91
N SER A 169 -21.51 2.47 -14.29
CA SER A 169 -20.18 2.13 -14.80
C SER A 169 -19.88 2.84 -16.14
N ILE A 170 -18.68 3.41 -16.24
CA ILE A 170 -18.14 3.97 -17.49
C ILE A 170 -17.98 2.86 -18.54
N ILE A 171 -17.58 1.63 -18.14
CA ILE A 171 -17.59 0.46 -19.03
C ILE A 171 -19.06 0.02 -19.20
N THR A 172 -19.64 0.28 -20.37
CA THR A 172 -21.03 -0.08 -20.65
C THR A 172 -21.17 -1.50 -21.21
N GLU A 173 -20.15 -2.02 -21.85
CA GLU A 173 -20.14 -3.38 -22.40
C GLU A 173 -18.69 -3.89 -22.52
N VAL A 174 -18.47 -5.17 -22.25
CA VAL A 174 -17.29 -5.93 -22.68
C VAL A 174 -17.77 -6.98 -23.66
N LYS A 175 -17.62 -6.69 -24.94
CA LYS A 175 -18.19 -7.46 -26.05
C LYS A 175 -17.22 -8.51 -26.56
N LYS A 176 -17.66 -9.76 -26.63
CA LYS A 176 -16.94 -10.82 -27.33
C LYS A 176 -17.03 -10.63 -28.85
N ILE A 177 -15.90 -10.53 -29.52
CA ILE A 177 -15.84 -10.53 -31.00
C ILE A 177 -15.56 -11.97 -31.48
N ASP A 178 -14.59 -12.62 -30.87
CA ASP A 178 -14.28 -14.04 -31.01
C ASP A 178 -13.54 -14.53 -29.75
N ASP A 179 -12.95 -15.72 -29.77
CA ASP A 179 -12.29 -16.29 -28.59
C ASP A 179 -11.03 -15.54 -28.16
N HIS A 180 -10.43 -14.72 -29.02
CA HIS A 180 -9.21 -13.98 -28.76
C HIS A 180 -9.33 -12.46 -29.02
N ASN A 181 -10.54 -11.95 -29.21
CA ASN A 181 -10.78 -10.53 -29.39
C ASN A 181 -11.98 -10.07 -28.59
N VAL A 182 -11.80 -9.00 -27.82
CA VAL A 182 -12.87 -8.32 -27.07
C VAL A 182 -12.86 -6.83 -27.38
N GLU A 183 -14.02 -6.20 -27.25
CA GLU A 183 -14.17 -4.75 -27.30
C GLU A 183 -14.72 -4.23 -25.98
N PHE A 184 -14.05 -3.24 -25.39
CA PHE A 184 -14.57 -2.46 -24.28
C PHE A 184 -15.27 -1.23 -24.84
N VAL A 185 -16.55 -1.07 -24.52
CA VAL A 185 -17.36 0.08 -24.88
C VAL A 185 -17.53 0.97 -23.67
N LEU A 186 -17.15 2.24 -23.79
CA LEU A 186 -17.19 3.23 -22.71
C LEU A 186 -18.29 4.27 -22.99
N SER A 187 -18.97 4.73 -21.94
CA SER A 187 -19.96 5.81 -22.02
C SER A 187 -19.32 7.18 -22.29
N THR A 188 -18.05 7.34 -21.86
CA THR A 188 -17.24 8.56 -22.05
C THR A 188 -15.78 8.15 -22.29
N PRO A 189 -14.98 8.97 -23.00
CA PRO A 189 -13.55 8.72 -23.12
C PRO A 189 -12.88 8.64 -21.74
N MET A 190 -11.87 7.78 -21.62
CA MET A 190 -11.06 7.64 -20.42
C MET A 190 -9.58 7.59 -20.80
N ALA A 191 -8.86 8.66 -20.53
CA ALA A 191 -7.44 8.76 -20.89
C ALA A 191 -6.56 7.71 -20.18
N PRO A 192 -6.72 7.41 -18.88
CA PRO A 192 -5.93 6.40 -18.19
C PRO A 192 -6.41 4.95 -18.40
N PHE A 193 -7.23 4.66 -19.45
CA PHE A 193 -7.82 3.33 -19.65
C PHE A 193 -6.79 2.18 -19.59
N LEU A 194 -5.68 2.30 -20.32
CA LEU A 194 -4.64 1.26 -20.33
C LEU A 194 -3.88 1.17 -19.01
N ALA A 195 -3.64 2.31 -18.35
CA ALA A 195 -3.03 2.35 -17.04
C ALA A 195 -3.94 1.69 -15.98
N ASN A 196 -5.26 1.91 -16.07
CA ASN A 196 -6.22 1.23 -15.20
C ASN A 196 -6.24 -0.29 -15.45
N LEU A 197 -6.18 -0.74 -16.72
CA LEU A 197 -6.08 -2.16 -17.05
C LEU A 197 -4.77 -2.82 -16.59
N ALA A 198 -3.75 -2.03 -16.24
CA ALA A 198 -2.48 -2.52 -15.73
C ALA A 198 -2.45 -2.65 -14.20
N MET A 199 -3.46 -2.15 -13.50
CA MET A 199 -3.53 -2.21 -12.04
C MET A 199 -3.79 -3.64 -11.55
N ASP A 200 -3.13 -4.03 -10.46
CA ASP A 200 -3.20 -5.39 -9.89
C ASP A 200 -4.63 -5.83 -9.53
N MET A 201 -5.49 -4.88 -9.11
CA MET A 201 -6.88 -5.18 -8.76
C MET A 201 -7.75 -5.59 -9.96
N PHE A 202 -7.30 -5.36 -11.19
CA PHE A 202 -7.97 -5.77 -12.43
C PHE A 202 -7.28 -6.96 -13.10
N ALA A 203 -6.48 -7.72 -12.35
CA ALA A 203 -5.88 -8.96 -12.81
C ALA A 203 -6.95 -10.06 -13.00
N ILE A 204 -6.76 -10.86 -14.03
CA ILE A 204 -7.76 -11.84 -14.47
C ILE A 204 -7.62 -13.15 -13.68
N SER A 205 -8.64 -13.49 -12.92
CA SER A 205 -8.80 -14.76 -12.19
C SER A 205 -9.43 -15.83 -13.07
N SER A 206 -9.10 -17.12 -12.81
CA SER A 206 -9.75 -18.25 -13.47
C SER A 206 -11.25 -18.30 -13.14
N PRO A 207 -12.15 -18.24 -14.13
CA PRO A 207 -13.57 -18.43 -13.90
C PRO A 207 -13.90 -19.75 -13.21
N ALA A 208 -13.27 -20.84 -13.65
CA ALA A 208 -13.49 -22.17 -13.07
C ALA A 208 -13.08 -22.26 -11.59
N ALA A 209 -12.01 -21.55 -11.19
CA ALA A 209 -11.59 -21.49 -9.81
C ALA A 209 -12.57 -20.68 -8.94
N ILE A 210 -13.06 -19.54 -9.46
CA ILE A 210 -14.08 -18.72 -8.77
C ILE A 210 -15.39 -19.52 -8.62
N GLU A 211 -15.87 -20.15 -9.68
CA GLU A 211 -17.09 -20.97 -9.66
C GLU A 211 -17.00 -22.13 -8.67
N LYS A 212 -15.83 -22.77 -8.60
CA LYS A 212 -15.58 -23.90 -7.68
C LYS A 212 -15.48 -23.46 -6.23
N ALA A 213 -14.81 -22.37 -5.95
CA ALA A 213 -14.53 -21.90 -4.58
C ALA A 213 -15.69 -21.06 -4.01
N GLY A 214 -16.47 -20.39 -4.86
CA GLY A 214 -17.53 -19.46 -4.44
C GLY A 214 -16.95 -18.34 -3.56
N GLU A 215 -17.62 -18.03 -2.46
CA GLU A 215 -17.17 -16.99 -1.50
C GLU A 215 -15.81 -17.30 -0.85
N ALA A 216 -15.34 -18.55 -0.89
CA ALA A 216 -14.03 -18.91 -0.37
C ALA A 216 -12.86 -18.55 -1.32
N TYR A 217 -13.13 -18.10 -2.56
CA TYR A 217 -12.06 -17.67 -3.47
C TYR A 217 -11.29 -16.49 -2.85
N GLY A 218 -9.97 -16.56 -2.90
CA GLY A 218 -9.09 -15.55 -2.29
C GLY A 218 -8.81 -15.73 -0.79
N THR A 219 -9.52 -16.63 -0.09
CA THR A 219 -9.25 -16.94 1.32
C THR A 219 -8.11 -17.97 1.48
N PRO A 220 -7.58 -18.20 2.70
CA PRO A 220 -6.56 -19.23 2.93
C PRO A 220 -6.92 -20.62 2.44
N THR A 221 -8.21 -20.97 2.44
CA THR A 221 -8.71 -22.27 1.99
C THR A 221 -9.04 -22.34 0.51
N GLY A 222 -9.42 -21.20 -0.10
CA GLY A 222 -9.76 -21.10 -1.52
C GLY A 222 -8.57 -20.80 -2.41
N GLY A 223 -7.59 -20.07 -1.89
CA GLY A 223 -6.45 -19.58 -2.67
C GLY A 223 -6.85 -18.71 -3.86
N CYS A 224 -5.93 -18.46 -4.75
CA CYS A 224 -6.18 -17.77 -6.02
C CYS A 224 -5.55 -18.51 -7.19
N VAL A 225 -6.16 -18.36 -8.37
CA VAL A 225 -5.73 -19.05 -9.61
C VAL A 225 -5.74 -18.04 -10.76
N GLY A 226 -4.56 -17.79 -11.31
CA GLY A 226 -4.34 -16.89 -12.43
C GLY A 226 -3.48 -17.51 -13.51
N THR A 227 -2.84 -16.65 -14.29
CA THR A 227 -1.93 -17.00 -15.39
C THR A 227 -0.49 -16.65 -15.09
N GLY A 228 -0.21 -16.09 -13.90
CA GLY A 228 1.05 -15.45 -13.52
C GLY A 228 2.26 -16.38 -13.41
N PRO A 229 3.44 -15.79 -13.14
CA PRO A 229 4.71 -16.51 -13.08
C PRO A 229 4.81 -17.51 -11.93
N TYR A 230 4.03 -17.33 -10.86
CA TYR A 230 3.98 -18.27 -9.73
C TYR A 230 2.57 -18.78 -9.48
N LYS A 231 2.47 -20.02 -8.98
CA LYS A 231 1.23 -20.68 -8.57
C LYS A 231 1.10 -20.63 -7.05
N PHE A 232 -0.09 -20.35 -6.54
CA PHE A 232 -0.42 -20.43 -5.13
C PHE A 232 -0.30 -21.86 -4.62
N VAL A 233 0.34 -22.05 -3.46
CA VAL A 233 0.52 -23.37 -2.81
C VAL A 233 -0.23 -23.42 -1.50
N SER A 234 0.02 -22.48 -0.59
CA SER A 234 -0.61 -22.45 0.73
C SER A 234 -0.51 -21.07 1.37
N TRP A 235 -1.45 -20.81 2.27
CA TRP A 235 -1.44 -19.65 3.14
C TRP A 235 -1.68 -20.10 4.58
N GLU A 236 -0.68 -19.90 5.44
CA GLU A 236 -0.77 -20.04 6.89
C GLU A 236 -0.93 -18.65 7.49
N GLU A 237 -2.17 -18.32 7.90
CA GLU A 237 -2.54 -16.98 8.36
C GLU A 237 -1.62 -16.49 9.48
N GLY A 238 -1.17 -15.24 9.36
CA GLY A 238 -0.25 -14.60 10.31
C GLY A 238 1.18 -15.13 10.26
N THR A 239 1.50 -16.08 9.37
CA THR A 239 2.82 -16.72 9.29
C THR A 239 3.45 -16.54 7.92
N GLU A 240 2.94 -17.21 6.88
CA GLU A 240 3.53 -17.14 5.55
C GLU A 240 2.59 -17.59 4.42
N ILE A 241 2.84 -17.07 3.23
CA ILE A 241 2.25 -17.56 1.98
C ILE A 241 3.35 -18.17 1.13
N LYS A 242 3.09 -19.36 0.55
CA LYS A 242 4.01 -20.09 -0.32
C LYS A 242 3.52 -20.10 -1.74
N LEU A 243 4.44 -19.82 -2.66
CA LEU A 243 4.23 -19.86 -4.09
C LEU A 243 5.29 -20.77 -4.73
N VAL A 244 4.96 -21.38 -5.86
CA VAL A 244 5.87 -22.20 -6.66
C VAL A 244 5.89 -21.72 -8.11
N ALA A 245 7.04 -21.77 -8.77
CA ALA A 245 7.21 -21.33 -10.15
C ALA A 245 6.21 -22.01 -11.11
N ASN A 246 5.63 -21.22 -12.00
CA ASN A 246 4.87 -21.71 -13.14
C ASN A 246 5.82 -22.01 -14.31
N GLU A 247 6.18 -23.27 -14.48
CA GLU A 247 7.08 -23.71 -15.55
C GLU A 247 6.50 -23.49 -16.97
N ASP A 248 5.16 -23.31 -17.06
CA ASP A 248 4.45 -23.07 -18.31
C ASP A 248 4.09 -21.58 -18.49
N TYR A 249 4.72 -20.67 -17.70
CA TYR A 249 4.46 -19.25 -17.80
C TYR A 249 4.70 -18.72 -19.22
N TRP A 250 3.77 -17.94 -19.72
CA TRP A 250 3.79 -17.37 -21.07
C TRP A 250 4.85 -16.27 -21.27
N GLY A 251 5.28 -15.62 -20.16
CA GLY A 251 6.32 -14.58 -20.14
C GLY A 251 7.70 -15.12 -19.80
N GLU A 252 8.55 -14.27 -19.20
CA GLU A 252 9.86 -14.71 -18.70
C GLU A 252 9.68 -15.64 -17.50
N LYS A 253 10.23 -16.85 -17.60
CA LYS A 253 10.08 -17.87 -16.56
C LYS A 253 10.82 -17.49 -15.30
N PRO A 254 10.21 -17.75 -14.11
CA PRO A 254 10.85 -17.51 -12.83
C PRO A 254 12.24 -18.15 -12.71
N LYS A 255 13.20 -17.40 -12.16
CA LYS A 255 14.58 -17.88 -11.94
C LYS A 255 14.75 -18.61 -10.61
N VAL A 256 13.85 -18.35 -9.64
CA VAL A 256 13.75 -19.10 -8.37
C VAL A 256 12.51 -19.97 -8.39
N LYS A 257 12.62 -21.18 -7.82
CA LYS A 257 11.52 -22.15 -7.84
C LYS A 257 10.42 -21.84 -6.86
N ASN A 258 10.79 -21.28 -5.72
CA ASN A 258 9.85 -21.04 -4.62
C ASN A 258 9.94 -19.59 -4.18
N VAL A 259 8.79 -19.02 -3.84
CA VAL A 259 8.68 -17.74 -3.15
C VAL A 259 7.93 -17.96 -1.84
N ILE A 260 8.45 -17.40 -0.76
CA ILE A 260 7.79 -17.36 0.54
C ILE A 260 7.62 -15.90 0.93
N VAL A 261 6.39 -15.49 1.15
CA VAL A 261 6.08 -14.16 1.70
C VAL A 261 5.78 -14.34 3.18
N ARG A 262 6.73 -13.94 4.04
CA ARG A 262 6.73 -14.22 5.48
C ARG A 262 6.29 -13.02 6.29
N VAL A 263 5.39 -13.21 7.26
CA VAL A 263 4.90 -12.17 8.15
C VAL A 263 5.81 -12.08 9.38
N ILE A 264 6.40 -10.91 9.59
CA ILE A 264 7.19 -10.57 10.79
C ILE A 264 6.78 -9.14 11.18
N PRO A 265 5.79 -8.97 12.08
CA PRO A 265 5.19 -7.68 12.38
C PRO A 265 6.15 -6.65 12.99
N ASP A 266 7.05 -7.09 13.86
CA ASP A 266 8.04 -6.22 14.50
C ASP A 266 9.17 -5.86 13.51
N ASP A 267 9.37 -4.56 13.27
CA ASP A 267 10.32 -4.05 12.29
C ASP A 267 11.76 -4.45 12.63
N SER A 268 12.15 -4.37 13.92
CA SER A 268 13.50 -4.74 14.36
C SER A 268 13.73 -6.26 14.24
N ALA A 269 12.74 -7.09 14.58
CA ALA A 269 12.83 -8.53 14.40
C ALA A 269 12.94 -8.91 12.92
N ARG A 270 12.22 -8.20 12.04
CA ARG A 270 12.27 -8.39 10.59
C ARG A 270 13.65 -8.04 10.04
N PHE A 271 14.27 -6.94 10.49
CA PHE A 271 15.62 -6.57 10.10
C PHE A 271 16.67 -7.58 10.64
N LEU A 272 16.52 -8.06 11.87
CA LEU A 272 17.39 -9.11 12.41
C LEU A 272 17.28 -10.42 11.63
N ALA A 273 16.07 -10.80 11.19
CA ALA A 273 15.86 -11.99 10.37
C ALA A 273 16.58 -11.87 9.00
N LEU A 274 16.60 -10.66 8.38
CA LEU A 274 17.36 -10.42 7.16
C LEU A 274 18.88 -10.58 7.41
N ARG A 275 19.40 -10.00 8.48
CA ARG A 275 20.83 -10.13 8.83
C ARG A 275 21.24 -11.57 9.17
N ALA A 276 20.32 -12.36 9.73
CA ALA A 276 20.54 -13.78 9.99
C ALA A 276 20.46 -14.65 8.73
N GLY A 277 19.89 -14.13 7.63
CA GLY A 277 19.64 -14.88 6.40
C GLY A 277 18.38 -15.74 6.44
N ASP A 278 17.48 -15.49 7.40
CA ASP A 278 16.18 -16.16 7.53
C ASP A 278 15.16 -15.63 6.52
N ILE A 279 15.38 -14.40 6.02
CA ILE A 279 14.69 -13.78 4.88
C ILE A 279 15.74 -13.16 3.94
N ASP A 280 15.35 -12.88 2.69
CA ASP A 280 16.24 -12.35 1.65
C ASP A 280 16.01 -10.88 1.33
N ALA A 281 14.82 -10.39 1.63
CA ALA A 281 14.41 -9.01 1.39
C ALA A 281 13.36 -8.58 2.40
N LEU A 282 13.32 -7.29 2.67
CA LEU A 282 12.25 -6.65 3.44
C LEU A 282 11.95 -5.25 2.91
N GLU A 283 10.76 -4.78 3.18
CA GLU A 283 10.31 -3.40 3.01
C GLU A 283 9.97 -2.77 4.36
N GLN A 284 9.85 -1.45 4.39
CA GLN A 284 9.46 -0.68 5.58
C GLN A 284 10.48 -0.78 6.74
N ALA A 285 11.77 -0.66 6.40
CA ALA A 285 12.81 -0.53 7.41
C ALA A 285 12.69 0.83 8.15
N VAL A 286 12.88 0.81 9.45
CA VAL A 286 12.96 2.04 10.24
C VAL A 286 14.28 2.78 9.99
N VAL A 287 14.29 4.10 10.20
CA VAL A 287 15.45 4.96 9.85
C VAL A 287 16.72 4.52 10.58
N GLU A 288 16.61 4.04 11.83
CA GLU A 288 17.71 3.55 12.63
C GLU A 288 18.39 2.31 12.03
N ASP A 289 17.63 1.42 11.43
CA ASP A 289 18.14 0.20 10.80
C ASP A 289 18.83 0.50 9.45
N LEU A 290 18.40 1.55 8.75
CA LEU A 290 18.97 1.93 7.45
C LEU A 290 20.46 2.28 7.53
N ALA A 291 20.88 3.03 8.56
CA ALA A 291 22.31 3.36 8.76
C ALA A 291 23.15 2.09 9.02
N SER A 292 22.60 1.11 9.74
CA SER A 292 23.25 -0.17 9.99
C SER A 292 23.32 -1.02 8.70
N ALA A 293 22.26 -1.01 7.90
CA ALA A 293 22.23 -1.72 6.61
C ALA A 293 23.20 -1.13 5.59
N GLU A 294 23.34 0.19 5.52
CA GLU A 294 24.30 0.88 4.64
C GLU A 294 25.76 0.52 4.95
N ALA A 295 26.06 0.22 6.21
CA ALA A 295 27.40 -0.16 6.65
C ALA A 295 27.70 -1.65 6.48
N ASP A 296 26.71 -2.49 6.20
CA ASP A 296 26.85 -3.95 6.09
C ASP A 296 27.04 -4.39 4.63
N PRO A 297 28.24 -4.87 4.22
CA PRO A 297 28.48 -5.30 2.85
C PRO A 297 27.69 -6.55 2.43
N ALA A 298 27.07 -7.27 3.37
CA ALA A 298 26.20 -8.41 3.08
C ALA A 298 24.77 -7.97 2.66
N LEU A 299 24.47 -6.67 2.76
CA LEU A 299 23.18 -6.09 2.44
C LEU A 299 23.29 -5.09 1.28
N GLN A 300 22.18 -4.86 0.61
CA GLN A 300 22.00 -3.79 -0.36
C GLN A 300 20.70 -3.05 -0.09
N ILE A 301 20.69 -1.75 -0.37
CA ILE A 301 19.48 -0.94 -0.27
C ILE A 301 19.08 -0.50 -1.67
N LEU A 302 17.88 -0.89 -2.07
CA LEU A 302 17.21 -0.38 -3.26
C LEU A 302 16.18 0.66 -2.81
N THR A 303 15.81 1.54 -3.73
CA THR A 303 14.83 2.60 -3.42
C THR A 303 13.68 2.53 -4.40
N ARG A 304 12.45 2.37 -3.87
CA ARG A 304 11.23 2.49 -4.67
C ARG A 304 10.95 3.96 -4.93
N PRO A 305 10.75 4.41 -6.19
CA PRO A 305 10.35 5.76 -6.49
C PRO A 305 9.06 6.15 -5.77
N GLY A 306 9.03 7.32 -5.17
CA GLY A 306 7.95 7.76 -4.28
C GLY A 306 6.73 8.31 -5.01
N LEU A 307 5.94 7.44 -5.65
CA LEU A 307 4.60 7.82 -6.12
C LEU A 307 3.60 7.78 -4.95
N ASN A 308 3.84 8.61 -3.96
CA ASN A 308 3.03 8.68 -2.76
C ASN A 308 3.05 10.08 -2.16
N THR A 309 2.09 10.35 -1.31
CA THR A 309 2.05 11.59 -0.51
C THR A 309 1.52 11.29 0.88
N SER A 310 2.16 11.87 1.90
CA SER A 310 1.64 11.93 3.26
C SER A 310 1.02 13.30 3.53
N TYR A 311 -0.02 13.35 4.32
CA TYR A 311 -0.74 14.58 4.61
C TYR A 311 -1.42 14.61 5.98
N LEU A 312 -1.66 15.83 6.45
CA LEU A 312 -2.58 16.15 7.53
C LEU A 312 -3.88 16.70 6.91
N ALA A 313 -5.00 16.10 7.23
CA ALA A 313 -6.31 16.48 6.72
C ALA A 313 -7.22 17.07 7.81
N PHE A 314 -8.23 17.81 7.36
CA PHE A 314 -9.24 18.44 8.18
C PHE A 314 -10.59 17.73 8.06
N ASN A 315 -11.41 17.75 9.11
CA ASN A 315 -12.82 17.39 9.01
C ASN A 315 -13.66 18.67 8.90
N PHE A 316 -14.28 18.89 7.74
CA PHE A 316 -15.06 20.11 7.43
C PHE A 316 -16.45 20.14 8.09
N LYS A 317 -16.84 19.08 8.83
CA LYS A 317 -17.98 19.14 9.77
C LYS A 317 -17.62 19.84 11.09
N ILE A 318 -16.40 20.31 11.23
CA ILE A 318 -15.95 21.18 12.30
C ILE A 318 -16.07 22.62 11.83
N LYS A 319 -16.79 23.45 12.60
CA LYS A 319 -17.10 24.83 12.24
C LYS A 319 -15.86 25.70 12.07
N GLU A 320 -14.88 25.55 12.95
CA GLU A 320 -13.63 26.30 12.95
C GLU A 320 -12.80 25.99 11.70
N PHE A 321 -12.86 24.76 11.19
CA PHE A 321 -12.14 24.36 9.96
C PHE A 321 -12.81 24.81 8.66
N GLN A 322 -14.02 25.41 8.73
CA GLN A 322 -14.64 26.04 7.57
C GLN A 322 -14.01 27.41 7.26
N ASP A 323 -13.33 28.04 8.23
CA ASP A 323 -12.55 29.26 8.02
C ASP A 323 -11.13 28.90 7.49
N VAL A 324 -10.80 29.41 6.30
CA VAL A 324 -9.48 29.21 5.68
C VAL A 324 -8.35 29.73 6.56
N LYS A 325 -8.55 30.82 7.30
CA LYS A 325 -7.52 31.38 8.19
C LYS A 325 -7.11 30.41 9.30
N VAL A 326 -8.07 29.64 9.84
CA VAL A 326 -7.76 28.60 10.83
C VAL A 326 -6.92 27.49 10.19
N ARG A 327 -7.23 27.11 8.95
CA ARG A 327 -6.46 26.10 8.23
C ARG A 327 -5.06 26.60 7.86
N GLU A 328 -4.93 27.85 7.42
CA GLU A 328 -3.63 28.53 7.21
C GLU A 328 -2.82 28.61 8.50
N ALA A 329 -3.48 28.94 9.63
CA ALA A 329 -2.81 28.94 10.93
C ALA A 329 -2.26 27.57 11.29
N VAL A 330 -3.00 26.48 11.05
CA VAL A 330 -2.51 25.11 11.24
C VAL A 330 -1.33 24.83 10.30
N ALA A 331 -1.40 25.25 9.02
CA ALA A 331 -0.34 25.02 8.04
C ALA A 331 0.98 25.69 8.43
N HIS A 332 0.94 26.96 8.86
CA HIS A 332 2.12 27.69 9.31
C HIS A 332 2.62 27.28 10.70
N ALA A 333 1.81 26.55 11.47
CA ALA A 333 2.24 25.99 12.76
C ALA A 333 3.20 24.80 12.63
N ILE A 334 3.27 24.12 11.48
CA ILE A 334 3.95 22.84 11.33
C ILE A 334 5.32 23.00 10.68
N ASP A 335 6.37 22.52 11.37
CA ASP A 335 7.74 22.41 10.83
C ASP A 335 7.86 21.17 9.95
N ILE A 336 7.35 21.28 8.71
CA ILE A 336 7.34 20.17 7.75
C ILE A 336 8.78 19.73 7.41
N GLU A 337 9.71 20.66 7.21
CA GLU A 337 11.12 20.35 6.91
C GLU A 337 11.76 19.54 8.04
N GLY A 338 11.55 19.96 9.30
CA GLY A 338 12.04 19.26 10.46
C GLY A 338 11.43 17.86 10.61
N LEU A 339 10.13 17.71 10.38
CA LEU A 339 9.46 16.40 10.41
C LEU A 339 10.00 15.46 9.33
N ILE A 340 10.12 15.93 8.08
CA ILE A 340 10.64 15.10 6.99
C ILE A 340 12.10 14.71 7.23
N SER A 341 12.94 15.67 7.64
CA SER A 341 14.35 15.39 7.95
C SER A 341 14.51 14.34 9.05
N ASN A 342 13.71 14.45 10.12
CA ASN A 342 13.86 13.58 11.29
C ASN A 342 13.27 12.18 11.11
N PHE A 343 12.11 12.07 10.44
CA PHE A 343 11.35 10.81 10.39
C PHE A 343 11.40 10.09 9.04
N PHE A 344 11.70 10.81 7.94
CA PHE A 344 11.86 10.22 6.62
C PHE A 344 13.33 10.17 6.17
N GLY A 345 14.21 10.95 6.85
CA GLY A 345 15.62 11.00 6.55
C GLY A 345 15.90 11.43 5.10
N LYS A 346 16.94 10.86 4.49
CA LYS A 346 17.33 11.17 3.10
C LYS A 346 16.36 10.61 2.04
N TYR A 347 15.42 9.77 2.44
CA TYR A 347 14.43 9.16 1.54
C TYR A 347 13.16 10.00 1.40
N GLY A 348 12.94 10.96 2.31
CA GLY A 348 11.82 11.88 2.26
C GLY A 348 12.12 13.16 1.49
N THR A 349 11.11 13.69 0.81
CA THR A 349 11.09 15.04 0.23
C THR A 349 9.85 15.77 0.74
N VAL A 350 9.97 17.08 1.04
CA VAL A 350 8.81 17.90 1.42
C VAL A 350 7.83 17.94 0.25
N ALA A 351 6.57 17.61 0.51
CA ALA A 351 5.51 17.71 -0.48
C ALA A 351 5.01 19.17 -0.58
N LYS A 352 4.82 19.63 -1.80
CA LYS A 352 4.24 20.94 -2.10
C LYS A 352 2.75 20.83 -2.44
N THR A 353 2.39 19.72 -3.06
CA THR A 353 1.05 19.43 -3.59
C THR A 353 0.69 17.96 -3.37
N LEU A 354 -0.53 17.59 -3.77
CA LEU A 354 -0.97 16.20 -3.80
C LEU A 354 -0.12 15.35 -4.75
N LEU A 355 0.17 15.88 -5.94
CA LEU A 355 0.89 15.13 -6.97
C LEU A 355 2.38 15.06 -6.67
N PRO A 356 3.02 13.89 -6.73
CA PRO A 356 4.47 13.76 -6.60
C PRO A 356 5.22 14.45 -7.75
N PRO A 357 6.48 14.91 -7.51
CA PRO A 357 7.33 15.46 -8.57
C PRO A 357 7.50 14.49 -9.74
N GLY A 358 7.38 15.02 -10.96
CA GLY A 358 7.47 14.23 -12.20
C GLY A 358 6.16 13.63 -12.70
N MET A 359 5.10 13.66 -11.90
CA MET A 359 3.77 13.26 -12.36
C MET A 359 3.16 14.31 -13.29
N LEU A 360 2.37 13.87 -14.27
CA LEU A 360 1.66 14.74 -15.19
C LEU A 360 0.80 15.77 -14.41
N GLY A 361 0.98 17.06 -14.67
CA GLY A 361 0.24 18.13 -13.99
C GLY A 361 0.80 18.55 -12.63
N PHE A 362 1.89 17.95 -12.14
CA PHE A 362 2.59 18.48 -10.96
C PHE A 362 2.91 19.97 -11.13
N ASN A 363 2.47 20.79 -10.19
CA ASN A 363 2.66 22.23 -10.23
C ASN A 363 3.89 22.65 -9.41
N ASP A 364 5.03 22.80 -10.06
CA ASP A 364 6.30 23.18 -9.44
C ASP A 364 6.35 24.63 -8.93
N LYS A 365 5.38 25.47 -9.32
CA LYS A 365 5.28 26.88 -8.91
C LYS A 365 4.65 27.06 -7.54
N ILE A 366 3.92 26.04 -7.04
CA ILE A 366 3.40 26.03 -5.68
C ILE A 366 4.57 25.78 -4.72
N ASP A 367 4.58 26.48 -3.60
CA ASP A 367 5.49 26.19 -2.51
C ASP A 367 4.70 25.66 -1.29
N TYR A 368 5.36 24.92 -0.40
CA TYR A 368 4.73 24.48 0.83
C TYR A 368 4.68 25.62 1.85
N TRP A 369 3.76 25.54 2.82
CA TRP A 369 3.63 26.52 3.89
C TRP A 369 4.86 26.50 4.78
N LYS A 370 5.52 27.65 4.92
CA LYS A 370 6.71 27.80 5.75
C LYS A 370 6.33 27.82 7.22
N TYR A 371 7.12 27.14 8.03
CA TYR A 371 6.96 27.16 9.49
C TYR A 371 7.12 28.59 10.02
N ASP A 372 6.07 29.14 10.57
CA ASP A 372 6.02 30.45 11.20
C ASP A 372 4.95 30.47 12.31
N PRO A 373 5.31 30.02 13.53
CA PRO A 373 4.35 29.93 14.63
C PRO A 373 3.81 31.29 15.08
N GLU A 374 4.50 32.40 14.82
CA GLU A 374 4.00 33.73 15.15
C GLU A 374 2.95 34.19 14.12
N LEU A 375 3.17 33.93 12.83
CA LEU A 375 2.13 34.13 11.81
C LEU A 375 0.91 33.24 12.11
N SER A 376 1.12 31.99 12.48
CA SER A 376 0.05 31.08 12.88
C SER A 376 -0.81 31.66 14.00
N LYS A 377 -0.21 32.17 15.09
CA LYS A 377 -0.93 32.84 16.19
C LYS A 377 -1.70 34.06 15.72
N SER A 378 -1.12 34.87 14.82
CA SER A 378 -1.78 36.04 14.26
C SER A 378 -3.02 35.66 13.46
N LEU A 379 -2.90 34.67 12.56
CA LEU A 379 -4.02 34.15 11.76
C LEU A 379 -5.12 33.59 12.65
N LEU A 380 -4.74 32.85 13.70
CA LEU A 380 -5.69 32.29 14.65
C LEU A 380 -6.43 33.39 15.44
N ALA A 381 -5.72 34.45 15.84
CA ALA A 381 -6.33 35.61 16.49
C ALA A 381 -7.29 36.37 15.54
N ASP A 382 -6.92 36.54 14.27
CA ASP A 382 -7.74 37.16 13.22
C ASP A 382 -9.00 36.34 12.91
N ALA A 383 -8.93 35.02 13.08
CA ALA A 383 -10.07 34.11 12.96
C ALA A 383 -10.99 34.13 14.22
N GLY A 384 -10.65 34.91 15.25
CA GLY A 384 -11.44 35.05 16.47
C GLY A 384 -10.97 34.22 17.67
N PHE A 385 -9.78 33.62 17.60
CA PHE A 385 -9.20 32.76 18.64
C PHE A 385 -7.89 33.35 19.23
N PRO A 386 -7.90 34.57 19.80
CA PRO A 386 -6.66 35.23 20.29
C PRO A 386 -6.02 34.52 21.49
N ASN A 387 -6.74 33.62 22.16
CA ASN A 387 -6.25 32.85 23.30
C ASN A 387 -5.89 31.40 22.92
N GLY A 388 -5.89 31.10 21.63
CA GLY A 388 -5.64 29.73 21.13
C GLY A 388 -6.92 28.94 20.90
N LEU A 389 -6.78 27.71 20.38
CA LEU A 389 -7.87 26.78 20.07
C LEU A 389 -7.62 25.43 20.73
N SER A 390 -8.53 25.02 21.65
CA SER A 390 -8.44 23.74 22.37
C SER A 390 -9.65 22.85 22.19
N GLU A 391 -10.77 23.46 21.82
CA GLU A 391 -12.06 22.80 21.59
C GLU A 391 -12.63 23.28 20.27
N VAL A 392 -13.39 22.43 19.62
CA VAL A 392 -14.00 22.70 18.31
C VAL A 392 -15.48 22.36 18.33
N THR A 393 -16.25 23.00 17.46
CA THR A 393 -17.71 22.88 17.41
C THR A 393 -18.12 22.07 16.18
N VAL A 394 -18.95 21.06 16.40
CA VAL A 394 -19.58 20.29 15.31
C VAL A 394 -20.58 21.20 14.58
N ALA A 395 -20.41 21.41 13.29
CA ALA A 395 -21.22 22.35 12.50
C ALA A 395 -22.64 21.82 12.23
N GLU A 396 -22.78 20.52 12.01
CA GLU A 396 -24.03 19.83 11.70
C GLU A 396 -23.98 18.37 12.17
N ASP A 397 -25.12 17.69 12.25
CA ASP A 397 -25.19 16.30 12.69
C ASP A 397 -24.34 15.40 11.80
N VAL A 398 -23.50 14.56 12.44
CA VAL A 398 -22.70 13.54 11.77
C VAL A 398 -23.23 12.16 12.13
N LYS A 399 -23.49 11.35 11.10
CA LYS A 399 -24.08 10.01 11.23
C LYS A 399 -23.09 8.93 10.89
N ASP A 400 -23.20 7.78 11.58
CA ASP A 400 -22.50 6.55 11.23
C ASP A 400 -23.07 5.88 9.96
N ALA A 401 -22.53 4.72 9.61
CA ALA A 401 -22.97 3.95 8.45
C ALA A 401 -24.43 3.45 8.59
N ASP A 402 -24.89 3.24 9.81
CA ASP A 402 -26.25 2.77 10.13
C ASP A 402 -27.27 3.93 10.18
N GLY A 403 -26.80 5.18 10.01
CA GLY A 403 -27.63 6.38 10.03
C GLY A 403 -27.89 6.95 11.44
N ASN A 404 -27.25 6.42 12.49
CA ASN A 404 -27.35 6.95 13.84
C ASN A 404 -26.51 8.23 13.97
N VAL A 405 -27.04 9.24 14.65
CA VAL A 405 -26.30 10.47 14.95
C VAL A 405 -25.23 10.16 16.00
N VAL A 406 -23.96 10.29 15.61
CA VAL A 406 -22.78 10.09 16.49
C VAL A 406 -22.32 11.41 17.10
N TYR A 407 -22.40 12.50 16.32
CA TYR A 407 -22.13 13.86 16.79
C TYR A 407 -23.31 14.77 16.41
N THR A 408 -23.70 15.65 17.33
CA THR A 408 -24.83 16.58 17.12
C THR A 408 -24.34 17.98 16.78
N ALA A 409 -25.10 18.71 15.96
CA ALA A 409 -24.84 20.11 15.64
C ALA A 409 -24.73 20.96 16.93
N GLY A 410 -23.68 21.80 16.98
CA GLY A 410 -23.37 22.63 18.15
C GLY A 410 -22.67 21.91 19.31
N GLN A 411 -22.42 20.59 19.21
CA GLN A 411 -21.62 19.87 20.20
C GLN A 411 -20.18 20.39 20.18
N VAL A 412 -19.66 20.71 21.37
CA VAL A 412 -18.24 21.09 21.57
C VAL A 412 -17.48 19.85 21.95
N ILE A 413 -16.37 19.63 21.25
CA ILE A 413 -15.48 18.47 21.45
C ILE A 413 -14.02 18.93 21.55
N PRO A 414 -13.12 18.19 22.24
CA PRO A 414 -11.68 18.49 22.23
C PRO A 414 -11.14 18.51 20.79
N LEU A 415 -10.19 19.41 20.52
CA LEU A 415 -9.44 19.40 19.28
C LEU A 415 -8.51 18.19 19.25
N ARG A 416 -8.79 17.23 18.39
CA ARG A 416 -8.02 15.99 18.24
C ARG A 416 -7.13 15.98 17.02
N LEU A 417 -5.97 15.35 17.16
CA LEU A 417 -5.12 14.91 16.08
C LEU A 417 -5.09 13.38 16.07
N TYR A 418 -5.72 12.79 15.08
CA TYR A 418 -5.77 11.35 14.89
C TYR A 418 -4.51 10.90 14.13
N TYR A 419 -3.76 9.95 14.69
CA TYR A 419 -2.63 9.32 14.01
C TYR A 419 -2.94 7.89 13.58
N MET A 420 -2.27 7.41 12.53
CA MET A 420 -2.44 6.05 12.02
C MET A 420 -1.84 5.02 12.98
N PRO A 421 -2.52 3.90 13.26
CA PRO A 421 -2.02 2.84 14.15
C PRO A 421 -0.95 1.94 13.50
N VAL A 422 -0.53 2.23 12.26
CA VAL A 422 0.36 1.40 11.46
C VAL A 422 1.39 2.23 10.71
N THR A 423 2.56 1.67 10.48
CA THR A 423 3.57 2.16 9.55
C THR A 423 3.10 1.92 8.11
N ARG A 424 3.31 2.90 7.23
CA ARG A 424 3.06 2.81 5.79
C ARG A 424 4.26 3.36 5.02
N PHE A 425 4.42 2.93 3.78
CA PHE A 425 5.50 3.41 2.91
C PHE A 425 5.49 4.93 2.73
N TYR A 426 4.33 5.57 2.80
CA TYR A 426 4.18 7.03 2.78
C TYR A 426 4.24 7.67 4.18
N PHE A 427 4.26 6.87 5.26
CA PHE A 427 4.29 7.36 6.65
C PHE A 427 5.12 6.41 7.54
N PRO A 428 6.46 6.49 7.51
CA PRO A 428 7.34 5.52 8.18
C PRO A 428 7.27 5.57 9.72
N ALA A 429 6.81 6.70 10.30
CA ALA A 429 6.73 6.90 11.75
C ALA A 429 5.48 7.73 12.10
N ALA A 430 4.29 7.17 11.85
CA ALA A 430 3.03 7.93 11.92
C ALA A 430 2.73 8.51 13.30
N LYS A 431 3.04 7.77 14.38
CA LYS A 431 2.84 8.23 15.76
C LYS A 431 3.81 9.35 16.12
N GLU A 432 5.09 9.16 15.85
CA GLU A 432 6.16 10.10 16.17
C GLU A 432 6.00 11.41 15.37
N VAL A 433 5.61 11.33 14.10
CA VAL A 433 5.23 12.50 13.30
C VAL A 433 4.01 13.20 13.91
N GLY A 434 3.00 12.44 14.35
CA GLY A 434 1.85 12.98 15.07
C GLY A 434 2.22 13.70 16.36
N GLU A 435 3.13 13.15 17.16
CA GLU A 435 3.69 13.78 18.36
C GLU A 435 4.44 15.07 18.01
N GLY A 436 5.23 15.08 16.94
CA GLY A 436 5.94 16.26 16.44
C GLY A 436 4.97 17.36 15.98
N ILE A 437 3.93 17.01 15.23
CA ILE A 437 2.88 17.94 14.80
C ILE A 437 2.14 18.51 16.02
N ALA A 438 1.75 17.68 16.99
CA ALA A 438 1.09 18.13 18.20
C ALA A 438 1.93 19.13 19.00
N ALA A 439 3.25 18.89 19.10
CA ALA A 439 4.19 19.82 19.74
C ALA A 439 4.27 21.14 18.98
N ASN A 440 4.37 21.13 17.66
CA ASN A 440 4.39 22.33 16.81
C ASN A 440 3.08 23.15 16.95
N LEU A 441 1.93 22.48 16.88
CA LEU A 441 0.61 23.10 17.07
C LEU A 441 0.50 23.73 18.45
N THR A 442 0.99 23.05 19.50
CA THR A 442 0.98 23.60 20.87
C THR A 442 1.81 24.87 20.98
N ALA A 443 2.98 24.94 20.33
CA ALA A 443 3.81 26.15 20.29
C ALA A 443 3.11 27.33 19.57
N ALA A 444 2.21 27.04 18.64
CA ALA A 444 1.42 28.01 17.88
C ALA A 444 0.06 28.36 18.52
N GLY A 445 -0.24 27.83 19.72
CA GLY A 445 -1.47 28.17 20.46
C GLY A 445 -2.64 27.21 20.25
N PHE A 446 -2.45 26.09 19.56
CA PHE A 446 -3.43 25.01 19.52
C PHE A 446 -3.15 24.03 20.67
N ASN A 447 -4.19 23.60 21.36
CA ASN A 447 -4.08 22.53 22.37
C ASN A 447 -4.75 21.27 21.82
N VAL A 448 -3.97 20.39 21.23
CA VAL A 448 -4.45 19.18 20.54
C VAL A 448 -4.29 17.95 21.42
N GLU A 449 -5.31 17.11 21.45
CA GLU A 449 -5.27 15.76 22.01
C GLU A 449 -4.80 14.79 20.91
N LEU A 450 -3.60 14.19 21.06
CA LEU A 450 -3.15 13.13 20.17
C LEU A 450 -3.99 11.87 20.44
N TYR A 451 -4.68 11.36 19.42
CA TYR A 451 -5.70 10.33 19.58
C TYR A 451 -5.51 9.15 18.63
N LEU A 452 -5.67 7.95 19.17
CA LEU A 452 -5.65 6.69 18.42
C LEU A 452 -7.08 6.17 18.25
N GLU A 453 -7.55 6.09 17.01
CA GLU A 453 -8.86 5.52 16.67
C GLU A 453 -8.73 4.02 16.39
N GLY A 454 -8.61 3.22 17.44
CA GLY A 454 -8.58 1.76 17.33
C GLY A 454 -7.42 1.18 16.52
N ASP A 455 -7.67 0.05 15.89
CA ASP A 455 -6.76 -0.60 14.95
C ASP A 455 -6.92 -0.03 13.53
N TRP A 456 -6.14 -0.53 12.58
CA TRP A 456 -6.16 -0.01 11.20
C TRP A 456 -7.51 -0.15 10.49
N PRO A 457 -8.22 -1.30 10.54
CA PRO A 457 -9.56 -1.41 9.99
C PRO A 457 -10.54 -0.40 10.61
N THR A 458 -10.49 -0.21 11.92
CA THR A 458 -11.32 0.78 12.66
C THR A 458 -11.01 2.20 12.21
N TYR A 459 -9.73 2.55 12.10
CA TYR A 459 -9.28 3.86 11.61
C TYR A 459 -9.81 4.15 10.20
N LEU A 460 -9.66 3.20 9.29
CA LEU A 460 -10.17 3.34 7.91
C LEU A 460 -11.70 3.38 7.87
N GLY A 461 -12.37 2.61 8.71
CA GLY A 461 -13.83 2.65 8.86
C GLY A 461 -14.32 4.02 9.32
N ALA A 462 -13.69 4.60 10.35
CA ALA A 462 -13.97 5.94 10.82
C ALA A 462 -13.70 7.00 9.72
N ARG A 463 -12.60 6.90 9.00
CA ARG A 463 -12.30 7.78 7.85
C ARG A 463 -13.36 7.69 6.76
N ARG A 464 -13.73 6.48 6.30
CA ARG A 464 -14.74 6.28 5.24
C ARG A 464 -16.07 6.90 5.58
N ASN A 465 -16.44 6.88 6.85
CA ASN A 465 -17.70 7.44 7.36
C ASN A 465 -17.58 8.91 7.78
N GLY A 466 -16.40 9.56 7.63
CA GLY A 466 -16.19 10.95 8.02
C GLY A 466 -16.25 11.20 9.53
N LEU A 467 -15.92 10.19 10.34
CA LEU A 467 -16.03 10.20 11.81
C LEU A 467 -14.72 10.62 12.51
N LEU A 468 -13.61 10.81 11.80
CA LEU A 468 -12.39 11.38 12.36
C LEU A 468 -12.60 12.88 12.61
N MET A 469 -13.24 13.23 13.73
CA MET A 469 -13.71 14.58 14.06
C MET A 469 -12.56 15.42 14.62
N GLY A 470 -11.66 15.85 13.75
CA GLY A 470 -10.46 16.62 14.10
C GLY A 470 -9.53 16.81 12.91
N LEU A 471 -8.26 16.93 13.23
CA LEU A 471 -7.13 16.75 12.31
C LEU A 471 -6.82 15.26 12.24
N TYR A 472 -6.44 14.74 11.05
CA TYR A 472 -6.03 13.34 10.93
C TYR A 472 -4.91 13.13 9.93
N LEU A 473 -4.01 12.19 10.26
CA LEU A 473 -2.88 11.81 9.42
C LEU A 473 -3.29 10.69 8.48
N LEU A 474 -2.96 10.81 7.21
CA LEU A 474 -3.10 9.75 6.22
C LEU A 474 -2.13 10.03 5.06
N GLY A 475 -2.09 9.13 4.11
CA GLY A 475 -1.38 9.31 2.86
C GLY A 475 -2.04 8.53 1.74
N TRP A 476 -1.45 8.63 0.57
CA TRP A 476 -1.86 7.91 -0.62
C TRP A 476 -0.63 7.41 -1.38
N GLY A 477 -0.72 6.23 -1.94
CA GLY A 477 0.20 5.73 -2.95
C GLY A 477 -0.50 5.61 -4.28
N GLY A 478 0.15 6.02 -5.35
CA GLY A 478 -0.39 5.87 -6.69
C GLY A 478 -0.37 4.42 -7.15
N ASP A 479 -1.44 3.97 -7.80
CA ASP A 479 -1.61 2.59 -8.26
C ASP A 479 -1.39 2.42 -9.77
N ASN A 480 -1.44 3.52 -10.54
CA ASN A 480 -1.30 3.46 -12.01
C ASN A 480 -0.41 4.55 -12.63
N GLY A 481 0.18 5.43 -11.83
CA GLY A 481 1.04 6.52 -12.29
C GLY A 481 0.32 7.65 -13.01
N ASP A 482 -1.00 7.62 -13.13
CA ASP A 482 -1.80 8.70 -13.70
C ASP A 482 -2.33 9.63 -12.60
N PRO A 483 -2.36 10.97 -12.82
CA PRO A 483 -2.90 11.92 -11.84
C PRO A 483 -4.35 11.65 -11.45
N ASP A 484 -5.14 11.01 -12.29
CA ASP A 484 -6.52 10.66 -11.98
C ASP A 484 -6.61 9.74 -10.76
N ASN A 485 -5.68 8.83 -10.57
CA ASN A 485 -5.62 7.98 -9.38
C ASN A 485 -5.37 8.77 -8.08
N PHE A 486 -4.76 9.97 -8.18
CA PHE A 486 -4.57 10.89 -7.06
C PHE A 486 -5.72 11.88 -6.87
N THR A 487 -6.35 12.30 -7.96
CA THR A 487 -7.35 13.38 -7.96
C THR A 487 -8.76 12.85 -8.17
N GLY A 488 -8.98 12.01 -9.18
CA GLY A 488 -10.29 11.44 -9.52
C GLY A 488 -10.83 10.56 -8.40
N TYR A 489 -10.00 9.69 -7.84
CA TYR A 489 -10.38 8.87 -6.69
C TYR A 489 -10.91 9.68 -5.50
N PHE A 490 -10.32 10.86 -5.24
CA PHE A 490 -10.67 11.69 -4.09
C PHE A 490 -11.73 12.75 -4.38
N PHE A 491 -11.72 13.37 -5.58
CA PHE A 491 -12.41 14.64 -5.81
C PHE A 491 -13.36 14.66 -7.01
N ASN A 492 -13.76 13.52 -7.54
CA ASN A 492 -14.64 13.42 -8.71
C ASN A 492 -16.13 13.73 -8.42
N SER A 493 -16.53 14.05 -7.19
CA SER A 493 -17.92 14.37 -6.85
C SER A 493 -18.12 15.87 -6.64
N ALA A 494 -19.01 16.47 -7.42
CA ALA A 494 -19.46 17.85 -7.25
C ALA A 494 -20.78 17.98 -6.46
N ALA A 495 -21.56 16.88 -6.41
CA ALA A 495 -22.94 16.93 -5.89
C ALA A 495 -23.01 16.91 -4.37
N GLU A 496 -22.14 16.12 -3.73
CA GLU A 496 -22.18 15.89 -2.29
C GLU A 496 -20.78 16.00 -1.68
N PRO A 497 -20.69 16.47 -0.41
CA PRO A 497 -19.42 16.43 0.32
C PRO A 497 -18.91 15.01 0.46
N ILE A 498 -17.61 14.82 0.25
CA ILE A 498 -17.00 13.50 0.23
C ILE A 498 -16.65 13.08 1.67
N LYS A 499 -17.40 12.16 2.25
CA LYS A 499 -17.26 11.71 3.66
C LYS A 499 -15.82 11.28 3.98
N ARG A 500 -15.26 10.41 3.16
CA ARG A 500 -13.89 9.89 3.35
C ARG A 500 -12.80 10.96 3.27
N GLU A 501 -13.13 12.14 2.70
CA GLU A 501 -12.23 13.29 2.60
C GLU A 501 -12.56 14.38 3.63
N GLY A 502 -13.05 13.96 4.81
CA GLY A 502 -13.41 14.85 5.89
C GLY A 502 -14.58 15.76 5.53
N TRP A 503 -15.49 15.34 4.63
CA TRP A 503 -16.62 16.11 4.13
C TRP A 503 -16.21 17.34 3.29
N TYR A 504 -15.02 17.30 2.68
CA TYR A 504 -14.61 18.33 1.73
C TYR A 504 -15.50 18.32 0.49
N GLN A 505 -15.78 19.51 -0.04
CA GLN A 505 -16.51 19.70 -1.29
C GLN A 505 -16.00 20.93 -2.02
N ASN A 506 -15.67 20.77 -3.29
CA ASN A 506 -15.35 21.86 -4.19
C ASN A 506 -15.77 21.50 -5.63
N ALA A 507 -16.87 22.11 -6.08
CA ALA A 507 -17.46 21.82 -7.39
C ALA A 507 -16.52 22.19 -8.57
N LYS A 508 -15.68 23.24 -8.42
CA LYS A 508 -14.71 23.63 -9.43
C LYS A 508 -13.60 22.58 -9.54
N LEU A 509 -13.09 22.10 -8.41
CA LEU A 509 -12.09 21.03 -8.36
C LEU A 509 -12.62 19.76 -9.04
N ALA A 510 -13.83 19.34 -8.69
CA ALA A 510 -14.47 18.17 -9.28
C ALA A 510 -14.62 18.32 -10.81
N ALA A 511 -15.04 19.49 -11.30
CA ALA A 511 -15.16 19.74 -12.75
C ALA A 511 -13.81 19.64 -13.47
N LEU A 512 -12.73 20.21 -12.92
CA LEU A 512 -11.39 20.12 -13.50
C LEU A 512 -10.92 18.66 -13.62
N VAL A 513 -11.11 17.88 -12.56
CA VAL A 513 -10.70 16.47 -12.50
C VAL A 513 -11.52 15.63 -13.50
N GLN A 514 -12.85 15.83 -13.52
CA GLN A 514 -13.75 15.12 -14.45
C GLN A 514 -13.47 15.47 -15.92
N GLU A 515 -13.11 16.71 -16.24
CA GLU A 515 -12.70 17.10 -17.59
C GLU A 515 -11.36 16.47 -17.96
N ALA A 516 -10.37 16.54 -17.05
CA ALA A 516 -9.01 16.06 -17.32
C ALA A 516 -8.96 14.57 -17.69
N VAL A 517 -9.79 13.73 -17.06
CA VAL A 517 -9.79 12.28 -17.30
C VAL A 517 -10.31 11.92 -18.71
N THR A 518 -11.10 12.80 -19.32
CA THR A 518 -11.70 12.54 -20.64
C THR A 518 -10.84 13.00 -21.82
N LEU A 519 -9.82 13.84 -21.56
CA LEU A 519 -9.01 14.43 -22.63
C LEU A 519 -7.90 13.47 -23.09
N PRO A 520 -7.74 13.21 -24.40
CA PRO A 520 -6.66 12.38 -24.92
C PRO A 520 -5.30 13.09 -24.94
N ASP A 521 -5.26 14.44 -24.97
CA ASP A 521 -4.02 15.22 -25.03
C ASP A 521 -3.38 15.38 -23.64
N PRO A 522 -2.19 14.80 -23.39
CA PRO A 522 -1.52 14.92 -22.09
C PRO A 522 -1.22 16.37 -21.68
N ALA A 523 -0.93 17.27 -22.65
CA ALA A 523 -0.62 18.65 -22.34
C ALA A 523 -1.86 19.43 -21.86
N ALA A 524 -3.03 19.14 -22.42
CA ALA A 524 -4.30 19.68 -21.96
C ALA A 524 -4.66 19.15 -20.56
N ARG A 525 -4.50 17.85 -20.34
CA ARG A 525 -4.69 17.22 -19.02
C ARG A 525 -3.79 17.84 -17.96
N ALA A 526 -2.49 18.02 -18.26
CA ALA A 526 -1.53 18.60 -17.33
C ALA A 526 -1.93 19.99 -16.84
N LYS A 527 -2.55 20.83 -17.70
CA LYS A 527 -3.04 22.15 -17.30
C LYS A 527 -4.17 22.06 -16.29
N LEU A 528 -5.12 21.17 -16.52
CA LEU A 528 -6.28 20.99 -15.63
C LEU A 528 -5.83 20.45 -14.27
N TYR A 529 -4.93 19.47 -14.22
CA TYR A 529 -4.39 18.95 -12.97
C TYR A 529 -3.54 19.99 -12.24
N ALA A 530 -2.74 20.82 -12.94
CA ALA A 530 -2.00 21.91 -12.32
C ALA A 530 -2.93 23.01 -11.75
N GLU A 531 -4.08 23.27 -12.39
CA GLU A 531 -5.11 24.17 -11.87
C GLU A 531 -5.81 23.56 -10.66
N ALA A 532 -6.07 22.24 -10.69
CA ALA A 532 -6.63 21.51 -9.57
C ALA A 532 -5.69 21.53 -8.34
N ASP A 533 -4.38 21.32 -8.56
CA ASP A 533 -3.36 21.41 -7.51
C ASP A 533 -3.32 22.82 -6.87
N GLN A 534 -3.37 23.89 -7.69
CA GLN A 534 -3.42 25.26 -7.21
C GLN A 534 -4.67 25.51 -6.35
N LEU A 535 -5.82 25.02 -6.82
CA LEU A 535 -7.08 25.18 -6.09
C LEU A 535 -7.07 24.46 -4.73
N MET A 536 -6.52 23.25 -4.68
CA MET A 536 -6.36 22.49 -3.42
C MET A 536 -5.42 23.19 -2.44
N HIS A 537 -4.35 23.81 -2.96
CA HIS A 537 -3.43 24.60 -2.15
C HIS A 537 -4.10 25.87 -1.61
N ASP A 538 -4.75 26.67 -2.46
CA ASP A 538 -5.40 27.93 -2.08
C ASP A 538 -6.54 27.73 -1.07
N ASP A 539 -7.23 26.61 -1.17
CA ASP A 539 -8.26 26.19 -0.21
C ASP A 539 -7.67 25.64 1.10
N VAL A 540 -6.38 25.40 1.19
CA VAL A 540 -5.73 24.71 2.32
C VAL A 540 -6.56 23.49 2.74
N MET A 541 -6.96 22.69 1.73
CA MET A 541 -7.86 21.57 2.00
C MET A 541 -7.18 20.44 2.79
N ARG A 542 -5.85 20.35 2.66
CA ARG A 542 -4.93 19.46 3.39
C ARG A 542 -3.59 20.15 3.53
N ILE A 543 -2.79 19.70 4.47
CA ILE A 543 -1.38 20.08 4.57
C ILE A 543 -0.57 18.90 4.08
N TRP A 544 0.06 19.08 2.92
CA TRP A 544 0.94 18.09 2.31
C TRP A 544 2.24 18.03 3.12
N LEU A 545 2.66 16.85 3.55
CA LEU A 545 3.84 16.69 4.39
C LEU A 545 5.03 16.22 3.57
N GLY A 546 4.95 15.05 2.95
CA GLY A 546 6.09 14.48 2.28
C GLY A 546 5.76 13.46 1.21
N HIS A 547 6.73 13.27 0.30
CA HIS A 547 6.83 12.12 -0.57
C HIS A 547 7.99 11.26 -0.07
N ASN A 548 7.79 9.95 0.02
CA ASN A 548 8.80 9.02 0.52
C ASN A 548 9.26 8.07 -0.58
N ASN A 549 10.56 8.06 -0.86
CA ASN A 549 11.20 7.04 -1.68
C ASN A 549 11.48 5.84 -0.76
N THR A 550 10.61 4.84 -0.78
CA THR A 550 10.66 3.75 0.19
C THR A 550 11.92 2.91 0.04
N PRO A 551 12.77 2.82 1.08
CA PRO A 551 13.91 1.92 1.07
C PRO A 551 13.47 0.47 1.22
N LEU A 552 14.06 -0.39 0.39
CA LEU A 552 13.98 -1.84 0.49
C LEU A 552 15.37 -2.37 0.83
N ILE A 553 15.48 -3.21 1.85
CA ILE A 553 16.75 -3.82 2.23
C ILE A 553 16.74 -5.27 1.80
N LEU A 554 17.77 -5.68 1.07
CA LEU A 554 17.92 -7.04 0.55
C LEU A 554 19.30 -7.60 0.91
N SER A 555 19.41 -8.92 0.95
CA SER A 555 20.72 -9.57 0.90
C SER A 555 21.46 -9.12 -0.35
N ALA A 556 22.77 -8.82 -0.24
CA ALA A 556 23.61 -8.47 -1.39
C ALA A 556 23.69 -9.58 -2.45
N LYS A 557 23.26 -10.81 -2.11
CA LYS A 557 23.18 -11.95 -3.04
C LYS A 557 21.93 -11.94 -3.91
N VAL A 558 20.92 -11.14 -3.59
CA VAL A 558 19.70 -11.02 -4.40
C VAL A 558 20.01 -10.17 -5.63
N LEU A 559 19.74 -10.71 -6.80
CA LEU A 559 19.93 -10.06 -8.10
C LEU A 559 18.59 -9.98 -8.84
N GLY A 560 18.44 -9.01 -9.73
CA GLY A 560 17.29 -8.86 -10.61
C GLY A 560 16.01 -8.34 -9.93
N TYR A 561 16.05 -7.99 -8.65
CA TYR A 561 14.96 -7.30 -7.98
C TYR A 561 14.95 -5.84 -8.43
N VAL A 562 13.86 -5.38 -9.01
CA VAL A 562 13.66 -3.98 -9.43
C VAL A 562 12.44 -3.43 -8.72
N PRO A 563 12.60 -2.41 -7.84
CA PRO A 563 11.48 -1.78 -7.18
C PRO A 563 10.51 -1.17 -8.19
N GLN A 564 9.23 -1.48 -8.09
CA GLN A 564 8.18 -0.90 -8.91
C GLN A 564 7.63 0.36 -8.26
N PRO A 565 7.43 1.45 -9.01
CA PRO A 565 6.79 2.66 -8.49
C PRO A 565 5.35 2.41 -8.05
N VAL A 566 4.66 1.53 -8.76
CA VAL A 566 3.25 1.14 -8.56
C VAL A 566 3.10 -0.37 -8.75
N GLY A 567 2.07 -0.95 -8.14
CA GLY A 567 1.80 -2.37 -8.22
C GLY A 567 2.80 -3.23 -7.43
N ALA A 568 2.80 -4.52 -7.71
CA ALA A 568 3.70 -5.49 -7.08
C ALA A 568 5.04 -5.57 -7.81
N GLU A 569 6.10 -5.90 -7.09
CA GLU A 569 7.39 -6.24 -7.70
C GLU A 569 7.31 -7.56 -8.44
N ASN A 570 8.09 -7.67 -9.51
CA ASN A 570 8.16 -8.84 -10.38
C ASN A 570 9.21 -9.82 -9.86
N PHE A 571 8.80 -10.80 -9.06
CA PHE A 571 9.72 -11.78 -8.44
C PHE A 571 10.27 -12.80 -9.44
N GLU A 572 9.70 -12.95 -10.63
CA GLU A 572 10.21 -13.83 -11.67
C GLU A 572 11.63 -13.46 -12.13
N TYR A 573 12.03 -12.20 -11.99
CA TYR A 573 13.38 -11.75 -12.33
C TYR A 573 14.40 -11.99 -11.22
N VAL A 574 13.96 -12.33 -10.00
CA VAL A 574 14.84 -12.53 -8.85
C VAL A 574 15.66 -13.79 -9.02
N SER A 575 16.96 -13.65 -8.75
CA SER A 575 17.93 -14.76 -8.73
C SER A 575 18.95 -14.53 -7.62
N PHE A 576 19.83 -15.50 -7.37
CA PHE A 576 20.89 -15.38 -6.38
C PHE A 576 22.25 -15.41 -7.04
N GLY A 577 23.13 -14.47 -6.64
CA GLY A 577 24.56 -14.49 -6.91
C GLY A 577 25.28 -15.51 -6.01
N ASN A 578 26.46 -15.93 -6.45
CA ASN A 578 27.32 -16.88 -5.73
C ASN A 578 27.89 -16.30 -4.44
#